data_f7ac8d0e3a346c5dc0f17bd1f75cff21
#
_entry.id   f7ac8d0e3a346c5dc0f17bd1f75cff21
#
_cell.length_a   1.000
_cell.length_b   1.000
_cell.length_c   1.000
_cell.angle_alpha   90.00
_cell.angle_beta   90.00
_cell.angle_gamma   90.00
#
_symmetry.space_group_name_H-M   'P 1'
#
loop_
_entity.id
_entity.type
_entity.pdbx_description
1 polymer ?
#
loop_
_entity_poly.entity_id
_entity_poly.type
_entity_poly.pdbx_seq_one_letter_code
_entity_poly.pdbx_strand_id
1 'polypeptide(L)' 'MDKITSDKLFEINQMFNFVEPINNPTELTIGDTLYNIHVYAGYKITVDNTVTHTSTDFKDFMSFYDFMMGVA' A
#
# COMPACT_ATOMS: atom_id res chain seq x y z
N MET A 1 7.61 2.15 17.56
CA MET A 1 7.05 1.20 16.60
C MET A 1 6.56 1.94 15.36
N ASP A 2 6.97 1.45 14.23
CA ASP A 2 6.61 2.13 12.98
C ASP A 2 5.17 1.84 12.62
N LYS A 3 4.50 2.88 12.19
CA LYS A 3 3.12 2.80 11.71
C LYS A 3 3.07 3.40 10.32
N ILE A 4 2.04 3.02 9.57
CA ILE A 4 1.80 3.70 8.32
C ILE A 4 1.45 5.16 8.65
N THR A 5 2.19 6.08 8.06
CA THR A 5 2.02 7.49 8.36
C THR A 5 0.92 8.10 7.52
N SER A 6 0.36 9.23 8.00
CA SER A 6 -0.63 9.98 7.23
C SER A 6 -0.08 10.41 5.88
N ASP A 7 1.22 10.78 5.84
CA ASP A 7 1.86 11.21 4.60
C ASP A 7 1.91 10.09 3.57
N LYS A 8 2.24 8.87 4.01
CA LYS A 8 2.27 7.72 3.12
C LYS A 8 0.88 7.36 2.61
N LEU A 9 -0.11 7.40 3.49
CA LEU A 9 -1.50 7.14 3.09
C LEU A 9 -1.99 8.16 2.07
N PHE A 10 -1.69 9.44 2.30
CA PHE A 10 -2.06 10.49 1.39
C PHE A 10 -1.40 10.31 0.02
N GLU A 11 -0.12 9.97 0.02
CA GLU A 11 0.64 9.71 -1.20
C GLU A 11 0.03 8.56 -1.99
N ILE A 12 -0.26 7.45 -1.32
CA ILE A 12 -0.84 6.28 -1.97
C ILE A 12 -2.23 6.59 -2.53
N ASN A 13 -3.04 7.34 -1.77
CA ASN A 13 -4.36 7.75 -2.23
C ASN A 13 -4.27 8.62 -3.48
N GLN A 14 -3.33 9.55 -3.52
CA GLN A 14 -3.13 10.39 -4.69
C GLN A 14 -2.67 9.56 -5.89
N MET A 15 -1.75 8.64 -5.70
CA MET A 15 -1.30 7.77 -6.77
C MET A 15 -2.44 6.94 -7.34
N PHE A 16 -3.34 6.48 -6.48
CA PHE A 16 -4.47 5.68 -6.92
C PHE A 16 -5.47 6.50 -7.73
N ASN A 17 -5.67 7.79 -7.36
CA ASN A 17 -6.65 8.65 -8.00
C ASN A 17 -6.14 9.31 -9.29
N PHE A 18 -4.83 9.37 -9.48
CA PHE A 18 -4.25 9.92 -10.71
C PHE A 18 -3.96 8.79 -11.69
N VAL A 19 -4.31 9.00 -12.95
CA VAL A 19 -4.11 7.98 -13.99
C VAL A 19 -2.72 8.10 -14.55
N GLU A 20 -1.72 7.86 -13.71
CA GLU A 20 -0.32 7.85 -14.13
C GLU A 20 0.31 6.52 -13.76
N PRO A 21 1.06 5.90 -14.69
CA PRO A 21 1.71 4.64 -14.38
C PRO A 21 2.77 4.84 -13.31
N ILE A 22 2.78 3.92 -12.36
CA ILE A 22 3.77 3.92 -11.29
C ILE A 22 4.74 2.81 -11.58
N ASN A 23 6.01 3.18 -11.73
CA ASN A 23 7.03 2.21 -12.11
C ASN A 23 7.71 1.58 -10.90
N ASN A 24 7.62 2.21 -9.74
CA ASN A 24 8.30 1.73 -8.55
C ASN A 24 7.31 1.51 -7.42
N PRO A 25 7.42 0.40 -6.69
CA PRO A 25 6.58 0.19 -5.53
C PRO A 25 6.96 1.15 -4.41
N THR A 26 5.98 1.47 -3.58
CA THR A 26 6.22 2.22 -2.35
C THR A 26 6.57 1.21 -1.27
N GLU A 27 7.71 1.42 -0.63
CA GLU A 27 8.12 0.57 0.48
C GLU A 27 7.61 1.13 1.80
N LEU A 28 7.11 0.25 2.65
CA LEU A 28 6.57 0.64 3.94
C LEU A 28 6.92 -0.43 4.97
N THR A 29 7.55 -0.01 6.06
CA THR A 29 7.91 -0.92 7.14
C THR A 29 6.96 -0.71 8.32
N ILE A 30 6.32 -1.79 8.75
CA ILE A 30 5.45 -1.77 9.92
C ILE A 30 5.96 -2.86 10.87
N GLY A 31 6.46 -2.44 12.02
CA GLY A 31 7.12 -3.37 12.93
C GLY A 31 8.37 -3.94 12.27
N ASP A 32 8.44 -5.26 12.16
CA ASP A 32 9.56 -5.95 11.55
C ASP A 32 9.27 -6.38 10.11
N THR A 33 8.14 -5.98 9.55
CA THR A 33 7.71 -6.44 8.24
C THR A 33 7.81 -5.33 7.21
N LEU A 34 8.50 -5.61 6.12
CA LEU A 34 8.58 -4.72 4.98
C LEU A 34 7.49 -5.09 3.98
N TYR A 35 6.68 -4.11 3.61
CA TYR A 35 5.64 -4.27 2.60
C TYR A 35 6.02 -3.47 1.36
N ASN A 36 5.85 -4.07 0.21
CA ASN A 36 5.94 -3.37 -1.07
C ASN A 36 4.52 -3.12 -1.58
N ILE A 37 4.21 -1.85 -1.83
CA ILE A 37 2.86 -1.46 -2.22
C ILE A 37 2.90 -1.00 -3.67
N HIS A 38 2.19 -1.71 -4.53
CA HIS A 38 2.10 -1.40 -5.95
C HIS A 38 0.74 -0.77 -6.21
N VAL A 39 0.73 0.47 -6.69
CA VAL A 39 -0.51 1.18 -6.98
C VAL A 39 -0.74 1.20 -8.48
N TYR A 40 -1.86 0.64 -8.90
CA TYR A 40 -2.31 0.68 -10.29
C TYR A 40 -3.46 1.69 -10.34
N ALA A 41 -3.15 2.89 -10.80
CA ALA A 41 -4.06 4.04 -10.71
C ALA A 41 -5.45 3.72 -11.26
N GLY A 42 -6.48 3.96 -10.43
CA GLY A 42 -7.86 3.72 -10.81
C GLY A 42 -8.27 2.26 -10.94
N TYR A 43 -7.37 1.34 -10.64
CA TYR A 43 -7.60 -0.09 -10.88
C TYR A 43 -7.48 -0.93 -9.60
N LYS A 44 -6.31 -0.98 -9.00
CA LYS A 44 -6.10 -1.77 -7.78
C LYS A 44 -4.86 -1.30 -7.02
N ILE A 45 -4.75 -1.76 -5.77
CA ILE A 45 -3.55 -1.59 -4.96
C ILE A 45 -3.13 -2.97 -4.50
N THR A 46 -1.89 -3.36 -4.79
CA THR A 46 -1.36 -4.67 -4.38
C THR A 46 -0.37 -4.48 -3.25
N VAL A 47 -0.55 -5.22 -2.16
CA VAL A 47 0.34 -5.19 -1.01
C VAL A 47 1.11 -6.50 -0.93
N ASP A 48 2.42 -6.42 -1.07
CA ASP A 48 3.31 -7.58 -0.97
C ASP A 48 3.96 -7.60 0.41
N ASN A 49 3.73 -8.65 1.17
CA ASN A 49 4.42 -8.90 2.42
C ASN A 49 5.71 -9.65 2.09
N THR A 50 6.86 -9.00 2.25
CA THR A 50 8.14 -9.58 1.85
C THR A 50 8.63 -10.66 2.81
N VAL A 51 8.09 -10.71 4.02
CA VAL A 51 8.47 -11.71 5.00
C VAL A 51 7.76 -13.04 4.73
N THR A 52 6.45 -12.98 4.51
CA THR A 52 5.64 -14.17 4.28
C THR A 52 5.51 -14.52 2.79
N HIS A 53 5.97 -13.65 1.91
CA HIS A 53 5.87 -13.79 0.45
C HIS A 53 4.42 -13.90 -0.02
N THR A 54 3.53 -13.16 0.62
CA THR A 54 2.11 -13.14 0.25
C THR A 54 1.77 -11.80 -0.38
N SER A 55 0.85 -11.84 -1.35
CA SER A 55 0.35 -10.64 -2.02
C SER A 55 -1.15 -10.55 -1.87
N THR A 56 -1.65 -9.35 -1.62
CA THR A 56 -3.08 -9.11 -1.48
C THR A 56 -3.47 -7.93 -2.36
N ASP A 57 -4.52 -8.09 -3.16
CA ASP A 57 -5.03 -7.05 -4.04
C ASP A 57 -6.25 -6.39 -3.44
N PHE A 58 -6.32 -5.06 -3.57
CA PHE A 58 -7.47 -4.27 -3.11
C PHE A 58 -7.97 -3.46 -4.29
N LYS A 59 -9.28 -3.45 -4.50
CA LYS A 59 -9.88 -2.77 -5.64
C LYS A 59 -10.03 -1.27 -5.44
N ASP A 60 -10.00 -0.82 -4.18
CA ASP A 60 -10.14 0.59 -3.86
C ASP A 60 -9.25 0.94 -2.68
N PHE A 61 -9.08 2.25 -2.46
CA PHE A 61 -8.22 2.74 -1.42
C PHE A 61 -8.74 2.41 -0.02
N MET A 62 -10.04 2.44 0.20
CA MET A 62 -10.60 2.20 1.53
C MET A 62 -10.36 0.77 2.00
N SER A 63 -10.46 -0.20 1.11
CA SER A 63 -10.16 -1.60 1.45
C SER A 63 -8.69 -1.75 1.82
N PHE A 64 -7.80 -1.12 1.06
CA PHE A 64 -6.38 -1.09 1.38
C PHE A 64 -6.13 -0.42 2.73
N TYR A 65 -6.76 0.71 2.96
CA TYR A 65 -6.61 1.46 4.20
C TYR A 65 -7.02 0.62 5.41
N ASP A 66 -8.19 -0.03 5.34
CA ASP A 66 -8.68 -0.87 6.41
C ASP A 66 -7.72 -2.01 6.71
N PHE A 67 -7.18 -2.63 5.66
CA PHE A 67 -6.21 -3.70 5.82
C PHE A 67 -4.95 -3.20 6.55
N MET A 68 -4.42 -2.07 6.11
CA MET A 68 -3.18 -1.54 6.69
C MET A 68 -3.39 -1.07 8.12
N MET A 69 -4.55 -0.54 8.45
CA MET A 69 -4.87 -0.16 9.83
C MET A 69 -4.98 -1.39 10.73
N GLY A 70 -5.39 -2.52 10.17
CA GLY A 70 -5.49 -3.77 10.92
C GLY A 70 -4.13 -4.40 11.23
N VAL A 71 -3.11 -4.15 10.40
CA VAL A 71 -1.77 -4.70 10.63
C VAL A 71 -0.85 -3.73 11.36
N ALA A 72 -1.25 -2.49 11.45
CA ALA A 72 -0.44 -1.44 12.07
C ALA A 72 -0.49 -1.50 13.60
#